data_ccf474f2ee39227c46a4a872b25a5c43
#
_entry.id   ccf474f2ee39227c46a4a872b25a5c43
#
_cell.length_a   1.000
_cell.length_b   1.000
_cell.length_c   1.000
_cell.angle_alpha   90.00
_cell.angle_beta   90.00
_cell.angle_gamma   90.00
#
_symmetry.space_group_name_H-M   'P 1'
#
loop_
_entity.id
_entity.type
_entity.pdbx_description
1 polymer ?
#
loop_
_entity_poly.entity_id
_entity_poly.type
_entity_poly.pdbx_seq_one_letter_code
_entity_poly.pdbx_strand_id
1 'polypeptide(L)'
;MCTGLEVAVIGSSVLAAGSAVAGGIQQQKMANYQADQANADAEAARASARVQADRIRKAGREQAAQANAALAASGVETGEGTALRITSGITGDAEQDAYTTILNGMNTGARYNAQAQADRLSGRNAATSGYINAGSSLLSAAGTGYSGWKKANPTTTTNTGTAASNNMFSNMGVR
;
A
#
# COMPACT_ATOMS: atom_id res chain seq x y z
N MET A 1 17.45 -43.71 -25.05
CA MET A 1 17.09 -42.60 -25.97
C MET A 1 16.26 -41.61 -25.17
N CYS A 2 16.86 -40.53 -24.68
CA CYS A 2 16.11 -39.44 -24.06
C CYS A 2 15.21 -38.83 -25.13
N THR A 3 13.92 -38.96 -25.00
CA THR A 3 12.97 -38.39 -25.93
C THR A 3 12.97 -36.87 -25.75
N GLY A 4 13.06 -36.13 -26.85
CA GLY A 4 13.12 -34.64 -26.83
C GLY A 4 11.98 -33.97 -26.07
N LEU A 5 10.94 -34.71 -25.71
CA LEU A 5 9.80 -34.27 -24.90
C LEU A 5 10.20 -34.02 -23.42
N GLU A 6 11.14 -34.78 -22.88
CA GLU A 6 11.58 -34.64 -21.48
C GLU A 6 12.43 -33.37 -21.27
N VAL A 7 13.25 -33.01 -22.26
CA VAL A 7 14.05 -31.78 -22.24
C VAL A 7 13.15 -30.56 -22.36
N ALA A 8 12.06 -30.65 -23.12
CA ALA A 8 11.10 -29.54 -23.28
C ALA A 8 10.34 -29.28 -21.98
N VAL A 9 9.97 -30.28 -21.19
CA VAL A 9 9.25 -30.14 -19.92
C VAL A 9 10.14 -29.50 -18.84
N ILE A 10 11.42 -29.88 -18.76
CA ILE A 10 12.36 -29.29 -17.81
C ILE A 10 12.69 -27.84 -18.20
N GLY A 11 12.86 -27.56 -19.48
CA GLY A 11 13.13 -26.20 -19.98
C GLY A 11 11.97 -25.24 -19.71
N SER A 12 10.72 -25.68 -19.89
CA SER A 12 9.53 -24.85 -19.65
C SER A 12 9.31 -24.52 -18.17
N SER A 13 9.66 -25.42 -17.25
CA SER A 13 9.51 -25.19 -15.81
C SER A 13 10.53 -24.20 -15.24
N VAL A 14 11.75 -24.17 -15.77
CA VAL A 14 12.77 -23.18 -15.40
C VAL A 14 12.38 -21.79 -15.89
N LEU A 15 11.83 -21.68 -17.11
CA LEU A 15 11.31 -20.42 -17.64
C LEU A 15 10.11 -19.93 -16.84
N ALA A 16 9.19 -20.81 -16.43
CA ALA A 16 8.03 -20.46 -15.60
C ALA A 16 8.46 -19.98 -14.20
N ALA A 17 9.45 -20.61 -13.58
CA ALA A 17 9.99 -20.16 -12.30
C ALA A 17 10.67 -18.78 -12.41
N GLY A 18 11.46 -18.56 -13.47
CA GLY A 18 12.09 -17.26 -13.73
C GLY A 18 11.09 -16.14 -13.95
N SER A 19 10.02 -16.37 -14.69
CA SER A 19 8.96 -15.37 -14.93
C SER A 19 8.16 -15.04 -13.67
N ALA A 20 7.90 -16.02 -12.78
CA ALA A 20 7.22 -15.80 -11.52
C ALA A 20 8.01 -14.91 -10.56
N VAL A 21 9.33 -15.11 -10.45
CA VAL A 21 10.21 -14.23 -9.65
C VAL A 21 10.29 -12.85 -10.26
N ALA A 22 10.52 -12.73 -11.57
CA ALA A 22 10.60 -11.45 -12.27
C ALA A 22 9.31 -10.65 -12.12
N GLY A 23 8.13 -11.29 -12.26
CA GLY A 23 6.82 -10.69 -12.05
C GLY A 23 6.64 -10.17 -10.61
N GLY A 24 7.02 -10.96 -9.60
CA GLY A 24 6.96 -10.56 -8.19
C GLY A 24 7.84 -9.34 -7.88
N ILE A 25 9.08 -9.31 -8.41
CA ILE A 25 10.00 -8.18 -8.25
C ILE A 25 9.47 -6.93 -8.96
N GLN A 26 8.92 -7.08 -10.17
CA GLN A 26 8.35 -5.95 -10.91
C GLN A 26 7.15 -5.36 -10.18
N GLN A 27 6.26 -6.20 -9.63
CA GLN A 27 5.13 -5.75 -8.83
C GLN A 27 5.57 -5.05 -7.54
N GLN A 28 6.63 -5.53 -6.88
CA GLN A 28 7.22 -4.86 -5.72
C GLN A 28 7.77 -3.47 -6.08
N LYS A 29 8.47 -3.33 -7.21
CA LYS A 29 8.98 -2.03 -7.67
C LYS A 29 7.84 -1.05 -7.95
N MET A 30 6.76 -1.51 -8.59
CA MET A 30 5.57 -0.70 -8.84
C MET A 30 4.91 -0.25 -7.53
N ALA A 31 4.74 -1.15 -6.57
CA ALA A 31 4.19 -0.84 -5.26
C ALA A 31 5.07 0.14 -4.46
N ASN A 32 6.39 0.03 -4.54
CA ASN A 32 7.29 1.00 -3.93
C ASN A 32 7.17 2.39 -4.59
N TYR A 33 7.07 2.45 -5.91
CA TYR A 33 6.84 3.71 -6.62
C TYR A 33 5.52 4.38 -6.20
N GLN A 34 4.43 3.60 -6.10
CA GLN A 34 3.14 4.10 -5.61
C GLN A 34 3.23 4.60 -4.16
N ALA A 35 3.96 3.87 -3.31
CA ALA A 35 4.19 4.29 -1.94
C ALA A 35 5.00 5.60 -1.84
N ASP A 36 6.01 5.77 -2.67
CA ASP A 36 6.80 7.01 -2.70
C ASP A 36 5.97 8.19 -3.22
N GLN A 37 5.10 7.96 -4.21
CA GLN A 37 4.13 8.96 -4.68
C GLN A 37 3.14 9.32 -3.56
N ALA A 38 2.56 8.34 -2.85
CA ALA A 38 1.67 8.60 -1.73
C ALA A 38 2.35 9.37 -0.59
N ASN A 39 3.63 9.14 -0.32
CA ASN A 39 4.39 9.94 0.64
C ASN A 39 4.56 11.40 0.16
N ALA A 40 4.87 11.62 -1.12
CA ALA A 40 4.95 12.97 -1.68
C ALA A 40 3.59 13.70 -1.61
N ASP A 41 2.49 13.00 -1.89
CA ASP A 41 1.13 13.52 -1.76
C ASP A 41 0.79 13.87 -0.30
N ALA A 42 1.29 13.07 0.66
CA ALA A 42 1.14 13.35 2.09
C ALA A 42 1.84 14.66 2.50
N GLU A 43 3.04 14.89 2.00
CA GLU A 43 3.78 16.12 2.24
C GLU A 43 3.11 17.33 1.57
N ALA A 44 2.67 17.16 0.33
CA ALA A 44 1.94 18.19 -0.42
C ALA A 44 0.62 18.57 0.28
N ALA A 45 -0.15 17.61 0.81
CA ALA A 45 -1.37 17.85 1.57
C ALA A 45 -1.10 18.68 2.83
N ARG A 46 -0.04 18.36 3.57
CA ARG A 46 0.34 19.12 4.77
C ARG A 46 0.84 20.53 4.43
N ALA A 47 1.64 20.66 3.37
CA ALA A 47 2.15 21.97 2.92
C ALA A 47 1.01 22.85 2.42
N SER A 48 0.10 22.34 1.62
CA SER A 48 -1.07 23.08 1.11
C SER A 48 -1.99 23.55 2.25
N ALA A 49 -2.22 22.71 3.26
CA ALA A 49 -3.02 23.05 4.42
C ALA A 49 -2.39 24.21 5.23
N ARG A 50 -1.07 24.25 5.39
CA ARG A 50 -0.36 25.36 6.04
C ARG A 50 -0.54 26.67 5.26
N VAL A 51 -0.35 26.61 3.94
CA VAL A 51 -0.54 27.80 3.08
C VAL A 51 -1.98 28.29 3.14
N GLN A 52 -2.96 27.40 3.17
CA GLN A 52 -4.37 27.76 3.31
C GLN A 52 -4.66 28.38 4.68
N ALA A 53 -4.12 27.81 5.76
CA ALA A 53 -4.27 28.36 7.11
C ALA A 53 -3.67 29.77 7.23
N ASP A 54 -2.51 30.02 6.61
CA ASP A 54 -1.90 31.34 6.60
C ASP A 54 -2.75 32.36 5.82
N ARG A 55 -3.40 31.94 4.72
CA ARG A 55 -4.36 32.79 4.00
C ARG A 55 -5.59 33.12 4.84
N ILE A 56 -6.14 32.15 5.58
CA ILE A 56 -7.27 32.35 6.49
C ILE A 56 -6.88 33.33 7.58
N ARG A 57 -5.72 33.18 8.22
CA ARG A 57 -5.22 34.12 9.21
C ARG A 57 -5.03 35.53 8.65
N LYS A 58 -4.50 35.64 7.43
CA LYS A 58 -4.35 36.94 6.76
C LYS A 58 -5.70 37.61 6.51
N ALA A 59 -6.66 36.85 5.95
CA ALA A 59 -8.01 37.33 5.72
C ALA A 59 -8.69 37.77 7.03
N GLY A 60 -8.54 36.97 8.11
CA GLY A 60 -9.07 37.35 9.43
C GLY A 60 -8.49 38.69 9.96
N ARG A 61 -7.16 38.86 9.82
CA ARG A 61 -6.54 40.16 10.21
C ARG A 61 -7.02 41.34 9.36
N GLU A 62 -7.18 41.16 8.05
CA GLU A 62 -7.71 42.18 7.15
C GLU A 62 -9.15 42.52 7.51
N GLN A 63 -9.98 41.52 7.81
CA GLN A 63 -11.36 41.71 8.23
C GLN A 63 -11.47 42.43 9.58
N ALA A 64 -10.62 42.06 10.54
CA ALA A 64 -10.53 42.72 11.83
C ALA A 64 -10.09 44.19 11.70
N ALA A 65 -9.14 44.49 10.80
CA ALA A 65 -8.72 45.86 10.51
C ALA A 65 -9.82 46.68 9.85
N GLN A 66 -10.59 46.10 8.92
CA GLN A 66 -11.76 46.76 8.32
C GLN A 66 -12.84 47.04 9.35
N ALA A 67 -13.12 46.07 10.24
CA ALA A 67 -14.06 46.28 11.34
C ALA A 67 -13.61 47.40 12.28
N ASN A 68 -12.33 47.46 12.63
CA ASN A 68 -11.76 48.54 13.43
C ASN A 68 -11.91 49.91 12.75
N ALA A 69 -11.62 50.00 11.45
CA ALA A 69 -11.77 51.24 10.69
C ALA A 69 -13.22 51.70 10.64
N ALA A 70 -14.18 50.78 10.47
CA ALA A 70 -15.60 51.10 10.45
C ALA A 70 -16.09 51.58 11.83
N LEU A 71 -15.65 50.94 12.91
CA LEU A 71 -15.97 51.36 14.28
C LEU A 71 -15.37 52.72 14.62
N ALA A 72 -14.13 52.98 14.25
CA ALA A 72 -13.49 54.27 14.41
C ALA A 72 -14.23 55.40 13.64
N ALA A 73 -14.65 55.10 12.40
CA ALA A 73 -15.43 56.07 11.60
C ALA A 73 -16.79 56.39 12.21
N SER A 74 -17.38 55.47 12.99
CA SER A 74 -18.62 55.70 13.74
C SER A 74 -18.41 56.39 15.09
N GLY A 75 -17.16 56.74 15.45
CA GLY A 75 -16.82 57.41 16.71
C GLY A 75 -16.78 56.50 17.93
N VAL A 76 -16.76 55.19 17.71
CA VAL A 76 -16.63 54.19 18.78
C VAL A 76 -15.15 53.99 19.10
N GLU A 77 -14.80 53.98 20.39
CA GLU A 77 -13.45 53.66 20.83
C GLU A 77 -13.10 52.19 20.52
N THR A 78 -12.05 51.99 19.73
CA THR A 78 -11.73 50.66 19.14
C THR A 78 -10.92 49.76 20.06
N GLY A 79 -10.37 50.26 21.16
CA GLY A 79 -9.54 49.54 22.10
C GLY A 79 -10.26 48.87 23.25
N GLU A 80 -11.56 49.14 23.47
CA GLU A 80 -12.30 48.71 24.65
C GLU A 80 -13.72 48.22 24.31
N GLY A 81 -14.31 47.52 25.28
CA GLY A 81 -15.74 47.14 25.27
C GLY A 81 -16.15 46.25 24.08
N THR A 82 -17.24 46.67 23.42
CA THR A 82 -17.83 45.88 22.33
C THR A 82 -16.95 45.83 21.08
N ALA A 83 -16.21 46.89 20.77
CA ALA A 83 -15.33 46.98 19.62
C ALA A 83 -14.17 45.94 19.74
N LEU A 84 -13.56 45.86 20.90
CA LEU A 84 -12.53 44.85 21.18
C LEU A 84 -13.09 43.41 21.09
N ARG A 85 -14.30 43.19 21.57
CA ARG A 85 -14.95 41.87 21.47
C ARG A 85 -15.22 41.43 20.02
N ILE A 86 -15.63 42.37 19.16
CA ILE A 86 -15.88 42.08 17.74
C ILE A 86 -14.57 41.71 17.04
N THR A 87 -13.52 42.53 17.22
CA THR A 87 -12.25 42.31 16.54
C THR A 87 -11.52 41.06 17.06
N SER A 88 -11.59 40.81 18.36
CA SER A 88 -11.04 39.56 18.95
C SER A 88 -11.84 38.33 18.53
N GLY A 89 -13.17 38.44 18.36
CA GLY A 89 -14.01 37.40 17.80
C GLY A 89 -13.55 37.00 16.38
N ILE A 90 -13.46 38.00 15.48
CA ILE A 90 -13.01 37.77 14.09
C ILE A 90 -11.64 37.11 14.02
N THR A 91 -10.68 37.54 14.83
CA THR A 91 -9.35 36.92 14.86
C THR A 91 -9.37 35.54 15.49
N GLY A 92 -10.18 35.33 16.53
CA GLY A 92 -10.36 34.01 17.16
C GLY A 92 -10.97 32.98 16.20
N ASP A 93 -12.02 33.36 15.48
CA ASP A 93 -12.66 32.50 14.48
C ASP A 93 -11.69 32.15 13.35
N ALA A 94 -10.93 33.13 12.85
CA ALA A 94 -9.91 32.88 11.83
C ALA A 94 -8.79 31.94 12.31
N GLU A 95 -8.36 32.04 13.57
CA GLU A 95 -7.38 31.10 14.13
C GLU A 95 -7.96 29.70 14.30
N GLN A 96 -9.23 29.56 14.70
CA GLN A 96 -9.90 28.27 14.79
C GLN A 96 -10.04 27.61 13.40
N ASP A 97 -10.44 28.35 12.39
CA ASP A 97 -10.55 27.86 11.01
C ASP A 97 -9.20 27.47 10.44
N ALA A 98 -8.15 28.26 10.69
CA ALA A 98 -6.79 27.94 10.29
C ALA A 98 -6.29 26.67 10.97
N TYR A 99 -6.55 26.51 12.26
CA TYR A 99 -6.19 25.29 13.00
C TYR A 99 -6.91 24.06 12.46
N THR A 100 -8.22 24.17 12.21
CA THR A 100 -9.01 23.08 11.62
C THR A 100 -8.50 22.70 10.23
N THR A 101 -8.10 23.68 9.42
CA THR A 101 -7.49 23.45 8.11
C THR A 101 -6.17 22.67 8.22
N ILE A 102 -5.31 23.04 9.16
CA ILE A 102 -4.05 22.32 9.43
C ILE A 102 -4.34 20.89 9.87
N LEU A 103 -5.28 20.66 10.79
CA LEU A 103 -5.66 19.32 11.25
C LEU A 103 -6.18 18.46 10.09
N ASN A 104 -7.00 19.02 9.22
CA ASN A 104 -7.50 18.31 8.03
C ASN A 104 -6.36 17.90 7.09
N GLY A 105 -5.39 18.78 6.87
CA GLY A 105 -4.19 18.48 6.09
C GLY A 105 -3.31 17.40 6.73
N MET A 106 -3.16 17.45 8.06
CA MET A 106 -2.44 16.40 8.81
C MET A 106 -3.13 15.04 8.72
N ASN A 107 -4.45 15.00 8.88
CA ASN A 107 -5.26 13.78 8.77
C ASN A 107 -5.21 13.21 7.34
N THR A 108 -5.29 14.07 6.33
CA THR A 108 -5.12 13.65 4.93
C THR A 108 -3.74 13.09 4.66
N GLY A 109 -2.68 13.76 5.13
CA GLY A 109 -1.32 13.27 5.04
C GLY A 109 -1.10 11.95 5.79
N ALA A 110 -1.78 11.74 6.94
CA ALA A 110 -1.73 10.47 7.66
C ALA A 110 -2.37 9.32 6.87
N ARG A 111 -3.48 9.60 6.16
CA ARG A 111 -4.13 8.61 5.28
C ARG A 111 -3.22 8.21 4.12
N TYR A 112 -2.56 9.15 3.45
CA TYR A 112 -1.60 8.85 2.39
C TYR A 112 -0.41 8.05 2.91
N ASN A 113 0.11 8.37 4.09
CA ASN A 113 1.19 7.59 4.71
C ASN A 113 0.75 6.15 5.03
N ALA A 114 -0.49 5.95 5.50
CA ALA A 114 -1.03 4.61 5.74
C ALA A 114 -1.19 3.83 4.42
N GLN A 115 -1.63 4.49 3.35
CA GLN A 115 -1.68 3.90 2.02
C GLN A 115 -0.29 3.51 1.53
N ALA A 116 0.71 4.38 1.66
CA ALA A 116 2.10 4.08 1.30
C ALA A 116 2.65 2.84 2.02
N GLN A 117 2.30 2.67 3.29
CA GLN A 117 2.68 1.47 4.06
C GLN A 117 1.97 0.21 3.54
N ALA A 118 0.68 0.31 3.22
CA ALA A 118 -0.10 -0.79 2.65
C ALA A 118 0.46 -1.21 1.28
N ASP A 119 0.82 -0.26 0.42
CA ASP A 119 1.41 -0.51 -0.90
C ASP A 119 2.76 -1.22 -0.77
N ARG A 120 3.63 -0.77 0.15
CA ARG A 120 4.91 -1.45 0.43
C ARG A 120 4.73 -2.86 0.95
N LEU A 121 3.74 -3.08 1.83
CA LEU A 121 3.43 -4.42 2.34
C LEU A 121 2.90 -5.32 1.22
N SER A 122 2.00 -4.82 0.37
CA SER A 122 1.50 -5.50 -0.81
C SER A 122 2.63 -5.90 -1.77
N GLY A 123 3.55 -4.98 -2.04
CA GLY A 123 4.72 -5.23 -2.87
C GLY A 123 5.64 -6.32 -2.31
N ARG A 124 5.89 -6.31 -0.99
CA ARG A 124 6.66 -7.38 -0.33
C ARG A 124 5.96 -8.73 -0.42
N ASN A 125 4.65 -8.75 -0.21
CA ASN A 125 3.86 -9.98 -0.31
C ASN A 125 3.87 -10.54 -1.74
N ALA A 126 3.80 -9.66 -2.76
CA ALA A 126 3.90 -10.06 -4.16
C ALA A 126 5.28 -10.66 -4.50
N ALA A 127 6.36 -10.07 -4.01
CA ALA A 127 7.70 -10.63 -4.19
C ALA A 127 7.82 -11.99 -3.50
N THR A 128 7.35 -12.09 -2.24
CA THR A 128 7.39 -13.35 -1.47
C THR A 128 6.59 -14.45 -2.17
N SER A 129 5.38 -14.15 -2.65
CA SER A 129 4.57 -15.13 -3.39
C SER A 129 5.22 -15.50 -4.73
N GLY A 130 5.92 -14.59 -5.40
CA GLY A 130 6.72 -14.90 -6.58
C GLY A 130 7.82 -15.92 -6.29
N TYR A 131 8.55 -15.80 -5.18
CA TYR A 131 9.56 -16.78 -4.76
C TYR A 131 8.94 -18.11 -4.36
N ILE A 132 7.81 -18.12 -3.64
CA ILE A 132 7.12 -19.35 -3.25
C ILE A 132 6.62 -20.10 -4.50
N ASN A 133 6.01 -19.38 -5.45
CA ASN A 133 5.53 -19.95 -6.70
C ASN A 133 6.67 -20.49 -7.57
N ALA A 134 7.81 -19.80 -7.62
CA ALA A 134 9.00 -20.29 -8.30
C ALA A 134 9.52 -21.58 -7.65
N GLY A 135 9.61 -21.63 -6.32
CA GLY A 135 10.00 -22.82 -5.58
C GLY A 135 9.08 -24.02 -5.81
N SER A 136 7.75 -23.79 -5.78
CA SER A 136 6.77 -24.85 -6.01
C SER A 136 6.79 -25.37 -7.45
N SER A 137 7.04 -24.52 -8.46
CA SER A 137 7.21 -24.94 -9.84
C SER A 137 8.47 -25.77 -10.06
N LEU A 138 9.57 -25.44 -9.39
CA LEU A 138 10.80 -26.25 -9.42
C LEU A 138 10.60 -27.61 -8.73
N LEU A 139 9.91 -27.67 -7.60
CA LEU A 139 9.61 -28.92 -6.90
C LEU A 139 8.70 -29.83 -7.73
N SER A 140 7.67 -29.26 -8.38
CA SER A 140 6.79 -30.02 -9.27
C SER A 140 7.53 -30.54 -10.51
N ALA A 141 8.45 -29.74 -11.07
CA ALA A 141 9.30 -30.16 -12.17
C ALA A 141 10.23 -31.31 -11.76
N ALA A 142 10.86 -31.25 -10.59
CA ALA A 142 11.69 -32.29 -10.05
C ALA A 142 10.89 -33.58 -9.81
N GLY A 143 9.66 -33.47 -9.28
CA GLY A 143 8.74 -34.59 -9.08
C GLY A 143 8.33 -35.27 -10.38
N THR A 144 8.03 -34.48 -11.42
CA THR A 144 7.66 -34.99 -12.74
C THR A 144 8.85 -35.63 -13.45
N GLY A 145 10.04 -35.04 -13.34
CA GLY A 145 11.28 -35.59 -13.88
C GLY A 145 11.64 -36.95 -13.22
N TYR A 146 11.52 -37.02 -11.88
CA TYR A 146 11.75 -38.24 -11.14
C TYR A 146 10.75 -39.37 -11.49
N SER A 147 9.46 -39.02 -11.62
CA SER A 147 8.43 -39.99 -12.01
C SER A 147 8.58 -40.45 -13.46
N GLY A 148 9.00 -39.59 -14.38
CA GLY A 148 9.33 -39.90 -15.76
C GLY A 148 10.54 -40.84 -15.85
N TRP A 149 11.62 -40.55 -15.11
CA TRP A 149 12.81 -41.40 -15.06
C TRP A 149 12.53 -42.80 -14.49
N LYS A 150 11.67 -42.90 -13.46
CA LYS A 150 11.24 -44.14 -12.87
C LYS A 150 10.39 -45.00 -13.83
N LYS A 151 9.59 -44.37 -14.69
CA LYS A 151 8.86 -45.06 -15.78
C LYS A 151 9.75 -45.48 -16.92
N ALA A 152 10.79 -44.70 -17.25
CA ALA A 152 11.75 -45.03 -18.31
C ALA A 152 12.74 -46.13 -17.92
N ASN A 153 13.00 -46.31 -16.61
CA ASN A 153 13.83 -47.38 -16.04
C ASN A 153 12.98 -48.26 -15.11
N PRO A 154 12.13 -49.18 -15.60
CA PRO A 154 11.42 -50.09 -14.73
C PRO A 154 12.44 -51.06 -14.12
N THR A 155 12.85 -50.79 -12.87
CA THR A 155 13.50 -51.79 -12.04
C THR A 155 12.47 -52.90 -11.85
N THR A 156 12.71 -54.06 -12.45
CA THR A 156 11.91 -55.27 -12.24
C THR A 156 12.09 -55.70 -10.79
N THR A 157 11.35 -55.06 -9.89
CA THR A 157 11.21 -55.55 -8.53
C THR A 157 9.96 -56.40 -8.53
N THR A 158 10.16 -57.72 -8.46
CA THR A 158 9.12 -58.70 -8.19
C THR A 158 8.42 -58.30 -6.91
N ASN A 159 7.26 -57.68 -7.04
CA ASN A 159 6.50 -57.20 -5.89
C ASN A 159 5.55 -58.29 -5.42
N THR A 160 6.01 -59.08 -4.47
CA THR A 160 5.13 -59.80 -3.55
C THR A 160 4.89 -58.89 -2.36
N GLY A 161 3.77 -58.21 -2.31
CA GLY A 161 3.44 -57.42 -1.11
C GLY A 161 2.31 -56.39 -1.31
N THR A 162 1.11 -56.87 -1.03
CA THR A 162 -0.02 -56.13 -0.42
C THR A 162 -0.19 -54.66 -0.74
N ALA A 163 -1.18 -54.34 -1.55
CA ALA A 163 -1.75 -53.01 -1.70
C ALA A 163 -2.37 -52.51 -0.38
N ALA A 164 -1.64 -51.66 0.32
CA ALA A 164 -2.25 -50.81 1.36
C ALA A 164 -2.71 -49.52 0.68
N SER A 165 -4.01 -49.45 0.41
CA SER A 165 -4.67 -48.25 -0.08
C SER A 165 -4.70 -47.21 1.05
N ASN A 166 -3.82 -46.20 0.97
CA ASN A 166 -3.87 -45.05 1.85
C ASN A 166 -4.93 -44.06 1.42
N ASN A 167 -6.22 -44.39 1.69
CA ASN A 167 -7.32 -43.40 1.69
C ASN A 167 -7.34 -42.69 3.03
N MET A 168 -6.29 -41.90 3.35
CA MET A 168 -6.15 -41.25 4.65
C MET A 168 -6.79 -39.83 4.68
N PHE A 169 -7.27 -39.31 3.57
CA PHE A 169 -7.83 -37.94 3.50
C PHE A 169 -9.29 -37.84 3.07
N SER A 170 -10.00 -38.95 2.92
CA SER A 170 -11.39 -38.90 2.47
C SER A 170 -12.42 -38.76 3.60
N ASN A 171 -12.01 -38.59 4.87
CA ASN A 171 -12.95 -38.60 5.99
C ASN A 171 -12.83 -37.37 6.94
N MET A 172 -12.48 -36.20 6.42
CA MET A 172 -12.73 -34.94 7.15
C MET A 172 -14.03 -34.33 6.63
N GLY A 173 -15.14 -34.92 7.04
CA GLY A 173 -16.46 -34.35 6.88
C GLY A 173 -16.60 -33.08 7.76
N VAL A 174 -16.75 -31.94 7.09
CA VAL A 174 -17.21 -30.70 7.72
C VAL A 174 -18.69 -30.83 8.00
N ARG A 175 -19.06 -30.74 9.27
CA ARG A 175 -20.40 -30.40 9.74
C ARG A 175 -20.40 -28.96 10.23
#